data_ffd5d7e97a49b8382534241391dfb3b2
#
_entry.id   ffd5d7e97a49b8382534241391dfb3b2
#
_cell.length_a   1.000
_cell.length_b   1.000
_cell.length_c   1.000
_cell.angle_alpha   90.00
_cell.angle_beta   90.00
_cell.angle_gamma   90.00
#
_symmetry.space_group_name_H-M   'P 1'
#
loop_
_entity.id
_entity.type
_entity.pdbx_description
1 polymer ?
#
loop_
_entity_poly.entity_id
_entity_poly.type
_entity_poly.pdbx_seq_one_letter_code
_entity_poly.pdbx_strand_id
1 'polypeptide(L)'
;MVAYGFKRWFSPQIQDGTKTHTIRGHRRRHAHQGEELQLFEGMRSLHCRKIIPDPICVAVLPIVIISSDLIDCGIAYIEIDGLPLHRDEIEPFAVSDGFSPDRLRGIAPAALVASTARETMGRFWRSTQPGSRFEGVLIRWRS
;
A
#
# COMPACT_ATOMS: atom_id res chain seq x y z
N MET A 1 10.02 -15.93 7.88
CA MET A 1 9.60 -14.60 8.34
C MET A 1 10.17 -13.53 7.42
N VAL A 2 9.34 -12.59 6.98
CA VAL A 2 9.75 -11.53 6.06
C VAL A 2 9.35 -10.18 6.64
N ALA A 3 10.26 -9.21 6.56
CA ALA A 3 10.04 -7.87 7.10
C ALA A 3 9.63 -6.88 6.00
N TYR A 4 8.69 -6.02 6.34
CA TYR A 4 8.24 -4.93 5.48
C TYR A 4 8.28 -3.62 6.27
N GLY A 5 8.81 -2.57 5.64
CA GLY A 5 8.87 -1.23 6.20
C GLY A 5 7.75 -0.35 5.68
N PHE A 6 7.23 0.51 6.53
CA PHE A 6 6.12 1.41 6.20
C PHE A 6 6.47 2.84 6.57
N LYS A 7 5.93 3.77 5.81
CA LYS A 7 5.92 5.17 6.21
C LYS A 7 5.10 5.31 7.49
N ARG A 8 5.57 6.16 8.40
CA ARG A 8 4.98 6.33 9.73
C ARG A 8 3.48 6.64 9.70
N TRP A 9 3.01 7.34 8.68
CA TRP A 9 1.59 7.72 8.59
C TRP A 9 0.66 6.54 8.29
N PHE A 10 1.18 5.38 7.93
CA PHE A 10 0.37 4.16 7.79
C PHE A 10 0.22 3.39 9.11
N SER A 11 1.07 3.65 10.10
CA SER A 11 1.08 2.87 11.34
C SER A 11 -0.25 2.87 12.09
N PRO A 12 -0.95 4.03 12.27
CA PRO A 12 -2.25 4.00 12.95
C PRO A 12 -3.28 3.11 12.26
N GLN A 13 -3.29 3.07 10.94
CA GLN A 13 -4.23 2.26 10.17
C GLN A 13 -3.89 0.77 10.24
N ILE A 14 -2.63 0.43 10.33
CA ILE A 14 -2.19 -0.96 10.56
C ILE A 14 -2.57 -1.38 11.97
N GLN A 15 -2.36 -0.49 12.96
CA GLN A 15 -2.67 -0.78 14.36
C GLN A 15 -4.16 -1.00 14.62
N ASP A 16 -5.03 -0.23 13.98
CA ASP A 16 -6.48 -0.37 14.17
C ASP A 16 -7.13 -1.39 13.23
N GLY A 17 -6.36 -2.03 12.36
CA GLY A 17 -6.83 -3.09 11.47
C GLY A 17 -7.54 -2.62 10.22
N THR A 18 -7.55 -1.31 9.92
CA THR A 18 -8.16 -0.81 8.67
C THR A 18 -7.24 -1.03 7.45
N LYS A 19 -5.92 -1.06 7.67
CA LYS A 19 -4.97 -1.45 6.63
C LYS A 19 -4.42 -2.83 6.96
N THR A 20 -4.74 -3.82 6.11
CA THR A 20 -4.34 -5.23 6.28
C THR A 20 -3.64 -5.79 5.05
N HIS A 21 -3.12 -4.91 4.18
CA HIS A 21 -2.33 -5.33 3.04
C HIS A 21 -1.32 -4.25 2.66
N THR A 22 -0.38 -4.65 1.82
CA THR A 22 0.62 -3.74 1.23
C THR A 22 0.94 -4.17 -0.19
N ILE A 23 1.38 -3.23 -1.01
CA ILE A 23 1.78 -3.47 -2.39
C ILE A 23 3.30 -3.28 -2.47
N ARG A 24 3.99 -4.26 -3.02
CA ARG A 24 5.46 -4.25 -3.12
C ARG A 24 5.91 -4.67 -4.51
N GLY A 25 7.01 -4.07 -4.96
CA GLY A 25 7.66 -4.48 -6.18
C GLY A 25 8.25 -5.88 -6.06
N HIS A 26 8.62 -6.48 -7.18
CA HIS A 26 9.29 -7.76 -7.17
C HIS A 26 10.63 -7.66 -6.45
N ARG A 27 10.92 -8.66 -5.63
CA ARG A 27 12.20 -8.79 -4.96
C ARG A 27 12.54 -10.26 -4.78
N ARG A 28 13.77 -10.55 -4.36
CA ARG A 28 14.28 -11.91 -4.26
C ARG A 28 13.41 -12.82 -3.41
N ARG A 29 12.84 -12.29 -2.31
CA ARG A 29 12.00 -13.07 -1.41
C ARG A 29 10.85 -12.23 -0.88
N HIS A 30 9.64 -12.70 -1.14
CA HIS A 30 8.43 -12.22 -0.49
C HIS A 30 7.88 -13.28 0.47
N ALA A 31 6.94 -12.87 1.31
CA ALA A 31 6.24 -13.78 2.20
C ALA A 31 5.44 -14.82 1.42
N HIS A 32 5.20 -15.95 2.06
CA HIS A 32 4.30 -17.00 1.57
C HIS A 32 3.08 -17.06 2.47
N GLN A 33 1.97 -17.56 1.93
CA GLN A 33 0.76 -17.80 2.71
C GLN A 33 1.09 -18.67 3.93
N GLY A 34 0.61 -18.24 5.09
CA GLY A 34 0.86 -18.94 6.36
C GLY A 34 2.12 -18.49 7.11
N GLU A 35 2.97 -17.71 6.47
CA GLU A 35 4.20 -17.23 7.07
C GLU A 35 3.94 -15.99 7.94
N GLU A 36 4.69 -15.85 9.02
CA GLU A 36 4.64 -14.63 9.84
C GLU A 36 5.33 -13.47 9.14
N LEU A 37 4.75 -12.28 9.28
CA LEU A 37 5.32 -11.05 8.79
C LEU A 37 5.84 -10.20 9.94
N GLN A 38 6.85 -9.38 9.65
CA GLN A 38 7.30 -8.33 10.57
C GLN A 38 7.02 -6.98 9.92
N LEU A 39 6.19 -6.17 10.57
CA LEU A 39 5.81 -4.85 10.06
C LEU A 39 6.48 -3.78 10.91
N PHE A 40 7.33 -2.98 10.27
CA PHE A 40 8.13 -1.96 10.96
C PHE A 40 7.85 -0.57 10.41
N GLU A 41 7.93 0.45 11.28
CA GLU A 41 8.14 1.82 10.86
C GLU A 41 9.58 2.21 11.15
N GLY A 42 10.11 3.16 10.38
CA GLY A 42 11.48 3.62 10.56
C GLY A 42 12.56 2.56 10.30
N MET A 43 12.27 1.57 9.44
CA MET A 43 13.26 0.55 9.07
C MET A 43 14.54 1.20 8.59
N ARG A 44 15.68 0.62 9.01
CA ARG A 44 17.04 1.10 8.71
C ARG A 44 17.36 2.45 9.34
N SER A 45 16.64 2.84 10.37
CA SER A 45 16.93 4.04 11.15
C SER A 45 17.05 3.71 12.63
N LEU A 46 17.49 4.69 13.43
CA LEU A 46 17.53 4.57 14.90
C LEU A 46 16.14 4.47 15.51
N HIS A 47 15.09 4.83 14.76
CA HIS A 47 13.70 4.82 15.21
C HIS A 47 12.91 3.63 14.68
N CYS A 48 13.60 2.57 14.27
CA CYS A 48 12.95 1.35 13.80
C CYS A 48 12.19 0.68 14.95
N ARG A 49 10.88 0.46 14.72
CA ARG A 49 10.05 -0.24 15.71
C ARG A 49 8.94 -1.02 15.04
N LYS A 50 8.50 -2.11 15.67
CA LYS A 50 7.36 -2.88 15.21
C LYS A 50 6.08 -2.08 15.36
N ILE A 51 5.20 -2.19 14.35
CA ILE A 51 3.90 -1.51 14.36
C ILE A 51 2.88 -2.33 15.15
N ILE A 52 2.84 -3.65 14.90
CA ILE A 52 1.96 -4.63 15.58
C ILE A 52 2.74 -5.91 15.83
N PRO A 53 2.27 -6.80 16.73
CA PRO A 53 2.81 -8.16 16.83
C PRO A 53 2.70 -8.86 15.47
N ASP A 54 3.62 -9.78 15.20
CA ASP A 54 3.79 -10.39 13.87
C ASP A 54 2.49 -11.01 13.35
N PRO A 55 1.87 -10.45 12.30
CA PRO A 55 0.66 -11.03 11.72
C PRO A 55 1.00 -12.19 10.79
N ILE A 56 -0.03 -12.93 10.41
CA ILE A 56 0.11 -14.08 9.50
C ILE A 56 -0.26 -13.63 8.08
N CYS A 57 0.59 -13.95 7.11
CA CYS A 57 0.30 -13.73 5.70
C CYS A 57 -0.81 -14.66 5.24
N VAL A 58 -1.89 -14.09 4.70
CA VAL A 58 -3.02 -14.89 4.21
C VAL A 58 -3.08 -14.99 2.70
N ALA A 59 -2.43 -14.08 1.97
CA ALA A 59 -2.40 -14.13 0.51
C ALA A 59 -1.24 -13.29 -0.04
N VAL A 60 -0.67 -13.76 -1.15
CA VAL A 60 0.29 -13.01 -1.96
C VAL A 60 -0.18 -13.12 -3.39
N LEU A 61 -0.64 -12.01 -3.96
CA LEU A 61 -1.31 -11.99 -5.25
C LEU A 61 -0.57 -11.06 -6.21
N PRO A 62 -0.45 -11.42 -7.49
CA PRO A 62 0.11 -10.49 -8.46
C PRO A 62 -0.80 -9.27 -8.61
N ILE A 63 -0.19 -8.10 -8.77
CA ILE A 63 -0.92 -6.85 -8.96
C ILE A 63 -0.26 -6.04 -10.08
N VAL A 64 -1.11 -5.40 -10.88
CA VAL A 64 -0.68 -4.45 -11.91
C VAL A 64 -1.38 -3.12 -11.64
N ILE A 65 -0.63 -2.04 -11.65
CA ILE A 65 -1.17 -0.69 -11.50
C ILE A 65 -0.67 0.15 -12.67
N ILE A 66 -1.60 0.80 -13.36
CA ILE A 66 -1.26 1.73 -14.44
C ILE A 66 -1.63 3.12 -13.98
N SER A 67 -0.65 4.03 -13.99
CA SER A 67 -0.84 5.44 -13.69
C SER A 67 -0.78 6.25 -14.98
N SER A 68 -1.43 7.43 -14.95
CA SER A 68 -1.46 8.32 -16.11
C SER A 68 -1.52 9.77 -15.66
N ASP A 69 -0.72 10.62 -16.30
CA ASP A 69 -0.76 12.05 -16.08
C ASP A 69 -1.93 12.71 -16.83
N LEU A 70 -2.63 11.96 -17.67
CA LEU A 70 -3.76 12.46 -18.45
C LEU A 70 -5.06 12.49 -17.65
N ILE A 71 -5.08 11.90 -16.46
CA ILE A 71 -6.23 11.89 -15.57
C ILE A 71 -5.85 12.48 -14.21
N ASP A 72 -6.74 13.27 -13.63
CA ASP A 72 -6.47 13.98 -12.37
C ASP A 72 -6.20 13.04 -11.21
N CYS A 73 -6.93 11.91 -11.15
CA CYS A 73 -6.76 10.94 -10.07
C CYS A 73 -5.47 10.13 -10.17
N GLY A 74 -4.76 10.15 -11.31
CA GLY A 74 -3.46 9.51 -11.47
C GLY A 74 -3.48 8.00 -11.65
N ILE A 75 -4.37 7.27 -11.00
CA ILE A 75 -4.49 5.81 -11.12
C ILE A 75 -5.55 5.48 -12.17
N ALA A 76 -5.12 4.92 -13.30
CA ALA A 76 -6.00 4.60 -14.42
C ALA A 76 -6.57 3.18 -14.33
N TYR A 77 -5.81 2.22 -13.75
CA TYR A 77 -6.15 0.81 -13.82
C TYR A 77 -5.45 0.06 -12.69
N ILE A 78 -6.18 -0.89 -12.09
CA ILE A 78 -5.63 -1.82 -11.10
C ILE A 78 -6.16 -3.21 -11.44
N GLU A 79 -5.25 -4.20 -11.48
CA GLU A 79 -5.57 -5.59 -11.72
C GLU A 79 -4.97 -6.42 -10.58
N ILE A 80 -5.80 -7.24 -9.94
CA ILE A 80 -5.35 -8.10 -8.83
C ILE A 80 -5.64 -9.54 -9.21
N ASP A 81 -4.60 -10.38 -9.18
CA ASP A 81 -4.68 -11.81 -9.50
C ASP A 81 -5.28 -12.05 -10.89
N GLY A 82 -4.91 -11.20 -11.86
CA GLY A 82 -5.39 -11.27 -13.24
C GLY A 82 -6.79 -10.69 -13.46
N LEU A 83 -7.45 -10.18 -12.44
CA LEU A 83 -8.80 -9.64 -12.53
C LEU A 83 -8.78 -8.11 -12.34
N PRO A 84 -9.23 -7.35 -13.34
CA PRO A 84 -9.26 -5.89 -13.21
C PRO A 84 -10.32 -5.46 -12.21
N LEU A 85 -9.97 -4.45 -11.39
CA LEU A 85 -10.94 -3.78 -10.56
C LEU A 85 -11.86 -2.93 -11.45
N HIS A 86 -13.16 -2.97 -11.17
CA HIS A 86 -14.08 -2.02 -11.76
C HIS A 86 -13.69 -0.61 -11.31
N ARG A 87 -13.93 0.40 -12.16
CA ARG A 87 -13.54 1.78 -11.82
C ARG A 87 -14.11 2.26 -10.48
N ASP A 88 -15.29 1.77 -10.09
CA ASP A 88 -15.93 2.13 -8.83
C ASP A 88 -15.31 1.42 -7.63
N GLU A 89 -14.45 0.42 -7.86
CA GLU A 89 -13.75 -0.31 -6.81
C GLU A 89 -12.38 0.27 -6.49
N ILE A 90 -11.86 1.17 -7.34
CA ILE A 90 -10.50 1.72 -7.16
C ILE A 90 -10.45 2.64 -5.93
N GLU A 91 -11.44 3.50 -5.73
CA GLU A 91 -11.48 4.38 -4.56
C GLU A 91 -11.55 3.58 -3.24
N PRO A 92 -12.49 2.62 -3.08
CA PRO A 92 -12.48 1.77 -1.88
C PRO A 92 -11.17 1.00 -1.68
N PHE A 93 -10.55 0.52 -2.75
CA PHE A 93 -9.29 -0.16 -2.65
C PHE A 93 -8.18 0.78 -2.16
N ALA A 94 -8.11 1.99 -2.70
CA ALA A 94 -7.15 2.99 -2.26
C ALA A 94 -7.34 3.36 -0.78
N VAL A 95 -8.58 3.47 -0.31
CA VAL A 95 -8.89 3.66 1.11
C VAL A 95 -8.32 2.50 1.93
N SER A 96 -8.57 1.27 1.52
CA SER A 96 -8.10 0.08 2.24
C SER A 96 -6.58 -0.04 2.24
N ASP A 97 -5.92 0.52 1.23
CA ASP A 97 -4.44 0.53 1.16
C ASP A 97 -3.81 1.65 1.99
N GLY A 98 -4.64 2.46 2.65
CA GLY A 98 -4.16 3.47 3.60
C GLY A 98 -4.13 4.90 3.06
N PHE A 99 -4.74 5.16 1.91
CA PHE A 99 -4.67 6.47 1.25
C PHE A 99 -5.87 7.38 1.49
N SER A 100 -6.73 7.06 2.46
CA SER A 100 -7.83 7.95 2.84
C SER A 100 -7.30 9.32 3.25
N PRO A 101 -7.73 10.42 2.62
CA PRO A 101 -7.29 11.76 3.00
C PRO A 101 -7.57 12.08 4.47
N ASP A 102 -8.71 11.62 5.00
CA ASP A 102 -9.08 11.86 6.39
C ASP A 102 -8.11 11.21 7.37
N ARG A 103 -7.50 10.09 6.99
CA ARG A 103 -6.53 9.37 7.83
C ARG A 103 -5.13 9.95 7.70
N LEU A 104 -4.82 10.68 6.64
CA LEU A 104 -3.48 11.17 6.35
C LEU A 104 -3.27 12.65 6.66
N ARG A 105 -4.34 13.46 6.73
CA ARG A 105 -4.20 14.89 7.03
C ARG A 105 -3.54 15.10 8.38
N GLY A 106 -2.54 15.98 8.40
CA GLY A 106 -1.81 16.33 9.61
C GLY A 106 -0.68 15.39 9.96
N ILE A 107 -0.57 14.21 9.32
CA ILE A 107 0.52 13.26 9.59
C ILE A 107 1.33 12.90 8.36
N ALA A 108 0.75 12.90 7.18
CA ALA A 108 1.47 12.72 5.92
C ALA A 108 1.86 14.08 5.33
N PRO A 109 2.86 14.15 4.42
CA PRO A 109 3.19 15.39 3.75
C PRO A 109 1.96 15.99 3.06
N ALA A 110 1.76 17.31 3.24
CA ALA A 110 0.58 17.99 2.70
C ALA A 110 0.48 17.86 1.17
N ALA A 111 1.60 17.85 0.46
CA ALA A 111 1.63 17.70 -0.99
C ALA A 111 1.11 16.33 -1.46
N LEU A 112 1.10 15.34 -0.58
CA LEU A 112 0.61 13.99 -0.90
C LEU A 112 -0.91 13.91 -0.80
N VAL A 113 -1.52 14.62 0.14
CA VAL A 113 -2.93 14.48 0.47
C VAL A 113 -3.80 15.22 -0.56
N ALA A 114 -4.59 14.47 -1.30
CA ALA A 114 -5.55 14.98 -2.28
C ALA A 114 -6.97 14.95 -1.70
N SER A 115 -7.97 15.21 -2.53
CA SER A 115 -9.37 15.18 -2.10
C SER A 115 -9.96 13.78 -2.04
N THR A 116 -9.37 12.82 -2.76
CA THR A 116 -9.81 11.41 -2.76
C THR A 116 -8.63 10.48 -2.44
N ALA A 117 -8.95 9.28 -2.01
CA ALA A 117 -7.92 8.26 -1.76
C ALA A 117 -7.25 7.82 -3.05
N ARG A 118 -8.00 7.68 -4.13
CA ARG A 118 -7.46 7.32 -5.44
C ARG A 118 -6.43 8.34 -5.93
N GLU A 119 -6.72 9.63 -5.82
CA GLU A 119 -5.79 10.68 -6.21
C GLU A 119 -4.58 10.74 -5.28
N THR A 120 -4.78 10.57 -3.98
CA THR A 120 -3.69 10.52 -3.00
C THR A 120 -2.75 9.35 -3.31
N MET A 121 -3.31 8.17 -3.58
CA MET A 121 -2.54 7.00 -4.00
C MET A 121 -1.78 7.28 -5.30
N GLY A 122 -2.42 7.95 -6.26
CA GLY A 122 -1.79 8.33 -7.52
C GLY A 122 -0.59 9.24 -7.33
N ARG A 123 -0.68 10.23 -6.46
CA ARG A 123 0.44 11.12 -6.12
C ARG A 123 1.58 10.35 -5.48
N PHE A 124 1.29 9.47 -4.53
CA PHE A 124 2.29 8.62 -3.89
C PHE A 124 2.98 7.73 -4.94
N TRP A 125 2.19 7.12 -5.82
CA TRP A 125 2.71 6.21 -6.84
C TRP A 125 3.65 6.93 -7.80
N ARG A 126 3.26 8.10 -8.30
CA ARG A 126 4.12 8.90 -9.19
C ARG A 126 5.40 9.36 -8.53
N SER A 127 5.38 9.62 -7.23
CA SER A 127 6.57 10.06 -6.49
C SER A 127 7.52 8.93 -6.14
N THR A 128 7.05 7.68 -6.11
CA THR A 128 7.85 6.54 -5.63
C THR A 128 8.16 5.50 -6.70
N GLN A 129 7.39 5.45 -7.78
CA GLN A 129 7.57 4.43 -8.82
C GLN A 129 7.86 5.10 -10.17
N PRO A 130 8.92 4.66 -10.87
CA PRO A 130 9.22 5.17 -12.21
C PRO A 130 8.26 4.55 -13.24
N GLY A 131 7.93 5.34 -14.26
CA GLY A 131 7.09 4.88 -15.36
C GLY A 131 5.61 4.85 -15.04
N SER A 132 4.81 4.41 -16.01
CA SER A 132 3.36 4.41 -15.92
C SER A 132 2.76 3.02 -15.58
N ARG A 133 3.57 1.96 -15.67
CA ARG A 133 3.13 0.59 -15.39
C ARG A 133 3.95 0.00 -14.25
N PHE A 134 3.27 -0.44 -13.23
CA PHE A 134 3.87 -1.13 -12.09
C PHE A 134 3.36 -2.57 -12.06
N GLU A 135 4.28 -3.52 -11.88
CA GLU A 135 3.96 -4.92 -11.65
C GLU A 135 4.64 -5.35 -10.35
N GLY A 136 3.88 -6.00 -9.49
CA GLY A 136 4.39 -6.45 -8.21
C GLY A 136 3.45 -7.43 -7.53
N VAL A 137 3.44 -7.40 -6.20
CA VAL A 137 2.61 -8.28 -5.40
C VAL A 137 1.81 -7.49 -4.37
N LEU A 138 0.59 -7.96 -4.13
CA LEU A 138 -0.27 -7.53 -3.03
C LEU A 138 -0.16 -8.58 -1.93
N ILE A 139 0.27 -8.15 -0.75
CA ILE A 139 0.48 -9.04 0.39
C ILE A 139 -0.58 -8.69 1.43
N ARG A 140 -1.41 -9.68 1.78
CA ARG A 140 -2.48 -9.54 2.77
C ARG A 140 -2.13 -10.30 4.04
N TRP A 141 -2.53 -9.76 5.18
CA TRP A 141 -2.30 -10.39 6.46
C TRP A 141 -3.55 -10.34 7.35
N ARG A 142 -3.50 -11.15 8.42
CA ARG A 142 -4.43 -11.08 9.54
C ARG A 142 -3.65 -11.11 10.85
N SER A 143 -4.18 -10.45 11.81
CA SER A 143 -3.61 -10.44 13.15
C SER A 143 -3.90 -11.74 13.90
#